data_d76036f2d73c5910f986781604fe32a7
#
_entry.id   d76036f2d73c5910f986781604fe32a7
#
_cell.length_a   1.000
_cell.length_b   1.000
_cell.length_c   1.000
_cell.angle_alpha   90.00
_cell.angle_beta   90.00
_cell.angle_gamma   90.00
#
_symmetry.space_group_name_H-M   'P 1'
#
loop_
_entity.id
_entity.type
_entity.pdbx_description
1 polymer ?
#
loop_
_entity_poly.entity_id
_entity_poly.type
_entity_poly.pdbx_seq_one_letter_code
_entity_poly.pdbx_strand_id
1 'polypeptide(L)'
;LILVALFPKLIMPYSESMEFVGEELMPPSWVEKGRIAFFFGTDDLGRDVLSRLIMGTQYTLGSSLLVVIAVAIIGGALGILAGMSEGIKSRFLGHIFDAFLSIPILLIAIIISTLMEPSLMNAMFATLLAILPYFVHAIYQAIQQELKKDYVLLLRLDGISNWELLKSTILPNISAIYTQEIARAFVVAILDITALSFISLGAQRPMPEWGAMIKDSLELIYLAPWTVLLPGFAIIFTILLSIIFTNGLCQAINKYYE
;
A
#
# COMPACT_ATOMS: atom_id res chain seq x y z
N LEU A 1 10.71 10.01 3.56
CA LEU A 1 10.08 8.74 3.95
C LEU A 1 10.91 7.52 3.52
N ILE A 2 11.29 7.37 2.23
CA ILE A 2 12.05 6.20 1.73
C ILE A 2 13.36 6.00 2.51
N LEU A 3 14.15 7.05 2.71
CA LEU A 3 15.40 6.97 3.49
C LEU A 3 15.14 6.56 4.95
N VAL A 4 14.07 7.07 5.56
CA VAL A 4 13.68 6.69 6.93
C VAL A 4 13.27 5.22 6.99
N ALA A 5 12.52 4.74 6.00
CA ALA A 5 12.12 3.33 5.93
C ALA A 5 13.30 2.37 5.71
N LEU A 6 14.32 2.80 4.94
CA LEU A 6 15.51 1.96 4.66
C LEU A 6 16.51 1.91 5.82
N PHE A 7 16.67 3.01 6.55
CA PHE A 7 17.68 3.15 7.59
C PHE A 7 17.10 3.65 8.93
N PRO A 8 16.01 3.06 9.46
CA PRO A 8 15.37 3.54 10.69
C PRO A 8 16.31 3.48 11.88
N LYS A 9 17.11 2.42 11.99
CA LYS A 9 18.06 2.20 13.10
C LYS A 9 19.18 3.23 13.20
N LEU A 10 19.48 3.97 12.13
CA LEU A 10 20.47 5.05 12.13
C LEU A 10 19.87 6.38 12.60
N ILE A 11 18.54 6.51 12.56
CA ILE A 11 17.84 7.79 12.79
C ILE A 11 17.12 7.78 14.15
N MET A 12 16.62 6.61 14.59
CA MET A 12 15.91 6.51 15.86
C MET A 12 16.82 6.77 17.07
N PRO A 13 16.37 7.57 18.06
CA PRO A 13 17.15 7.87 19.26
C PRO A 13 17.33 6.66 20.19
N TYR A 14 16.31 5.80 20.28
CA TYR A 14 16.28 4.62 21.14
C TYR A 14 15.89 3.38 20.35
N SER A 15 16.17 2.17 20.87
CA SER A 15 15.65 0.94 20.25
C SER A 15 14.13 0.86 20.41
N GLU A 16 13.44 0.46 19.35
CA GLU A 16 11.98 0.34 19.30
C GLU A 16 11.38 -0.65 20.32
N SER A 17 12.19 -1.59 20.77
CA SER A 17 11.81 -2.65 21.73
C SER A 17 12.22 -2.33 23.17
N MET A 18 12.96 -1.25 23.41
CA MET A 18 13.35 -0.85 24.78
C MET A 18 12.15 -0.33 25.55
N GLU A 19 11.74 -1.09 26.55
CA GLU A 19 10.70 -0.71 27.51
C GLU A 19 11.31 0.06 28.67
N PHE A 20 10.52 0.91 29.33
CA PHE A 20 10.90 1.70 30.52
C PHE A 20 12.13 2.58 30.32
N VAL A 21 12.36 3.08 29.09
CA VAL A 21 13.43 4.05 28.80
C VAL A 21 13.07 5.41 29.40
N GLY A 22 11.78 5.75 29.41
CA GLY A 22 11.19 6.92 30.05
C GLY A 22 10.11 6.57 31.04
N GLU A 23 9.53 7.58 31.67
CA GLU A 23 8.32 7.42 32.48
C GLU A 23 7.16 7.04 31.55
N GLU A 24 6.21 6.24 32.04
CA GLU A 24 5.01 5.86 31.29
C GLU A 24 4.16 7.08 30.97
N LEU A 25 3.63 7.13 29.74
CA LEU A 25 2.73 8.18 29.26
C LEU A 25 3.27 9.60 29.46
N MET A 26 4.59 9.78 29.37
CA MET A 26 5.21 11.10 29.40
C MET A 26 4.75 11.92 28.18
N PRO A 27 4.26 13.16 28.37
CA PRO A 27 3.80 13.98 27.26
C PRO A 27 4.94 14.43 26.32
N PRO A 28 4.62 14.83 25.07
CA PRO A 28 5.59 15.40 24.14
C PRO A 28 6.34 16.60 24.71
N SER A 29 7.55 16.85 24.21
CA SER A 29 8.49 17.86 24.72
C SER A 29 7.97 19.31 24.73
N TRP A 30 6.93 19.62 23.93
CA TRP A 30 6.30 20.94 23.89
C TRP A 30 5.12 21.11 24.86
N VAL A 31 4.81 20.09 25.64
CA VAL A 31 3.75 20.11 26.65
C VAL A 31 4.41 20.21 28.05
N GLU A 32 3.70 20.77 29.02
CA GLU A 32 4.14 20.82 30.39
C GLU A 32 4.50 19.42 30.91
N LYS A 33 5.66 19.28 31.56
CA LYS A 33 6.27 18.01 32.00
C LYS A 33 6.90 17.15 30.89
N GLY A 34 6.84 17.57 29.61
CA GLY A 34 7.56 16.89 28.54
C GLY A 34 9.06 17.08 28.64
N ARG A 35 9.85 16.14 28.10
CA ARG A 35 11.32 16.19 28.06
C ARG A 35 11.82 16.12 26.62
N ILE A 36 12.85 16.90 26.27
CA ILE A 36 13.46 16.92 24.94
C ILE A 36 14.00 15.52 24.53
N ALA A 37 14.45 14.74 25.52
CA ALA A 37 14.93 13.38 25.30
C ALA A 37 13.84 12.46 24.68
N PHE A 38 12.56 12.73 24.95
CA PHE A 38 11.40 12.04 24.39
C PHE A 38 10.55 13.04 23.62
N PHE A 39 11.02 13.38 22.41
CA PHE A 39 10.45 14.49 21.63
C PHE A 39 8.93 14.36 21.41
N PHE A 40 8.45 13.17 21.06
CA PHE A 40 7.02 12.86 20.91
C PHE A 40 6.39 12.19 22.14
N GLY A 41 7.11 12.20 23.27
CA GLY A 41 6.65 11.54 24.49
C GLY A 41 6.85 10.03 24.50
N THR A 42 6.25 9.36 25.46
CA THR A 42 6.34 7.90 25.64
C THR A 42 4.96 7.25 25.59
N ASP A 43 4.94 5.93 25.41
CA ASP A 43 3.74 5.11 25.44
C ASP A 43 3.48 4.47 26.84
N ASP A 44 2.54 3.51 26.90
CA ASP A 44 2.13 2.79 28.10
C ASP A 44 3.22 1.94 28.75
N LEU A 45 4.28 1.61 28.03
CA LEU A 45 5.45 0.87 28.50
C LEU A 45 6.70 1.76 28.61
N GLY A 46 6.55 3.09 28.62
CA GLY A 46 7.67 4.03 28.68
C GLY A 46 8.59 3.98 27.46
N ARG A 47 8.11 3.46 26.31
CA ARG A 47 8.89 3.40 25.07
C ARG A 47 8.79 4.73 24.32
N ASP A 48 9.88 5.15 23.67
CA ASP A 48 9.93 6.39 22.91
C ASP A 48 9.04 6.32 21.65
N VAL A 49 8.03 7.19 21.58
CA VAL A 49 7.06 7.22 20.46
C VAL A 49 7.72 7.63 19.15
N LEU A 50 8.73 8.53 19.18
CA LEU A 50 9.45 8.94 17.97
C LEU A 50 10.21 7.76 17.35
N SER A 51 10.95 7.01 18.16
CA SER A 51 11.69 5.82 17.71
C SER A 51 10.75 4.75 17.12
N ARG A 52 9.60 4.53 17.78
CA ARG A 52 8.58 3.61 17.28
C ARG A 52 7.94 4.07 15.98
N LEU A 53 7.68 5.36 15.79
CA LEU A 53 7.18 5.92 14.54
C LEU A 53 8.19 5.76 13.39
N ILE A 54 9.48 6.04 13.66
CA ILE A 54 10.55 5.88 12.68
C ILE A 54 10.66 4.41 12.26
N MET A 55 10.67 3.48 13.20
CA MET A 55 10.71 2.05 12.90
C MET A 55 9.42 1.56 12.24
N GLY A 56 8.27 2.10 12.65
CA GLY A 56 6.96 1.85 12.04
C GLY A 56 6.91 2.21 10.56
N THR A 57 7.67 3.22 10.13
CA THR A 57 7.83 3.54 8.71
C THR A 57 8.33 2.32 7.92
N GLN A 58 9.30 1.58 8.44
CA GLN A 58 9.82 0.38 7.78
C GLN A 58 8.77 -0.73 7.73
N TYR A 59 8.04 -0.98 8.81
CA TYR A 59 7.02 -2.02 8.84
C TYR A 59 5.82 -1.69 7.97
N THR A 60 5.26 -0.48 8.08
CA THR A 60 4.06 -0.08 7.34
C THR A 60 4.36 0.14 5.84
N LEU A 61 5.38 0.94 5.51
CA LEU A 61 5.71 1.20 4.10
C LEU A 61 6.39 0.01 3.44
N GLY A 62 7.27 -0.68 4.16
CA GLY A 62 7.98 -1.84 3.63
C GLY A 62 7.03 -2.97 3.28
N SER A 63 6.10 -3.32 4.19
CA SER A 63 5.09 -4.35 3.93
C SER A 63 4.17 -3.97 2.77
N SER A 64 3.67 -2.72 2.74
CA SER A 64 2.81 -2.24 1.66
C SER A 64 3.52 -2.22 0.31
N LEU A 65 4.79 -1.80 0.27
CA LEU A 65 5.60 -1.80 -0.95
C LEU A 65 5.84 -3.21 -1.48
N LEU A 66 6.13 -4.17 -0.61
CA LEU A 66 6.30 -5.58 -1.00
C LEU A 66 5.01 -6.16 -1.60
N VAL A 67 3.86 -5.88 -0.99
CA VAL A 67 2.54 -6.27 -1.53
C VAL A 67 2.34 -5.67 -2.92
N VAL A 68 2.60 -4.38 -3.09
CA VAL A 68 2.40 -3.68 -4.36
C VAL A 68 3.33 -4.19 -5.46
N ILE A 69 4.60 -4.46 -5.13
CA ILE A 69 5.54 -5.06 -6.09
C ILE A 69 5.01 -6.43 -6.56
N ALA A 70 4.53 -7.25 -5.63
CA ALA A 70 3.95 -8.55 -5.98
C ALA A 70 2.68 -8.41 -6.84
N VAL A 71 1.77 -7.48 -6.48
CA VAL A 71 0.56 -7.16 -7.26
C VAL A 71 0.94 -6.64 -8.65
N ALA A 72 1.90 -5.74 -8.77
CA ALA A 72 2.34 -5.19 -10.04
C ALA A 72 2.91 -6.30 -10.95
N ILE A 73 3.76 -7.18 -10.43
CA ILE A 73 4.35 -8.26 -11.22
C ILE A 73 3.28 -9.31 -11.59
N ILE A 74 2.60 -9.87 -10.59
CA ILE A 74 1.65 -10.97 -10.81
C ILE A 74 0.39 -10.45 -11.51
N GLY A 75 -0.22 -9.40 -10.97
CA GLY A 75 -1.43 -8.79 -11.50
C GLY A 75 -1.21 -8.15 -12.88
N GLY A 76 -0.06 -7.52 -13.07
CA GLY A 76 0.35 -6.98 -14.37
C GLY A 76 0.49 -8.07 -15.43
N ALA A 77 1.21 -9.16 -15.12
CA ALA A 77 1.34 -10.29 -16.04
C ALA A 77 -0.02 -10.93 -16.37
N LEU A 78 -0.85 -11.20 -15.36
CA LEU A 78 -2.20 -11.77 -15.55
C LEU A 78 -3.11 -10.81 -16.33
N GLY A 79 -3.07 -9.52 -16.04
CA GLY A 79 -3.85 -8.50 -16.73
C GLY A 79 -3.45 -8.36 -18.20
N ILE A 80 -2.15 -8.43 -18.51
CA ILE A 80 -1.62 -8.44 -19.88
C ILE A 80 -2.09 -9.71 -20.62
N LEU A 81 -1.92 -10.88 -20.02
CA LEU A 81 -2.35 -12.15 -20.64
C LEU A 81 -3.86 -12.16 -20.91
N ALA A 82 -4.66 -11.71 -19.93
CA ALA A 82 -6.10 -11.60 -20.10
C ALA A 82 -6.48 -10.53 -21.14
N GLY A 83 -5.84 -9.36 -21.11
CA GLY A 83 -6.12 -8.24 -22.00
C GLY A 83 -5.75 -8.50 -23.47
N MET A 84 -4.70 -9.26 -23.72
CA MET A 84 -4.31 -9.68 -25.07
C MET A 84 -5.09 -10.89 -25.58
N SER A 85 -5.92 -11.54 -24.73
CA SER A 85 -6.74 -12.69 -25.15
C SER A 85 -7.92 -12.22 -26.02
N GLU A 86 -8.37 -13.05 -26.93
CA GLU A 86 -9.46 -12.74 -27.87
C GLU A 86 -10.69 -13.65 -27.66
N GLY A 87 -11.86 -13.15 -28.05
CA GLY A 87 -13.09 -13.92 -28.14
C GLY A 87 -13.77 -14.23 -26.80
N ILE A 88 -14.33 -15.44 -26.67
CA ILE A 88 -15.17 -15.85 -25.53
C ILE A 88 -14.35 -15.89 -24.22
N LYS A 89 -13.06 -16.25 -24.29
CA LYS A 89 -12.16 -16.31 -23.13
C LYS A 89 -11.98 -14.94 -22.48
N SER A 90 -11.81 -13.89 -23.28
CA SER A 90 -11.71 -12.52 -22.79
C SER A 90 -12.98 -12.05 -22.08
N ARG A 91 -14.16 -12.34 -22.66
CA ARG A 91 -15.45 -11.97 -22.03
C ARG A 91 -15.70 -12.71 -20.73
N PHE A 92 -15.39 -14.00 -20.68
CA PHE A 92 -15.55 -14.81 -19.48
C PHE A 92 -14.66 -14.31 -18.32
N LEU A 93 -13.39 -13.98 -18.61
CA LEU A 93 -12.47 -13.39 -17.64
C LEU A 93 -12.99 -12.02 -17.14
N GLY A 94 -13.51 -11.16 -18.05
CA GLY A 94 -14.13 -9.90 -17.66
C GLY A 94 -15.25 -10.08 -16.64
N HIS A 95 -16.20 -11.00 -16.88
CA HIS A 95 -17.30 -11.25 -15.95
C HIS A 95 -16.87 -11.83 -14.59
N ILE A 96 -15.82 -12.65 -14.56
CA ILE A 96 -15.24 -13.12 -13.28
C ILE A 96 -14.69 -11.92 -12.48
N PHE A 97 -13.94 -11.05 -13.13
CA PHE A 97 -13.41 -9.86 -12.45
C PHE A 97 -14.52 -8.92 -11.97
N ASP A 98 -15.58 -8.72 -12.77
CA ASP A 98 -16.73 -7.90 -12.40
C ASP A 98 -17.40 -8.41 -11.10
N ALA A 99 -17.46 -9.71 -10.89
CA ALA A 99 -17.99 -10.30 -9.66
C ALA A 99 -17.14 -9.94 -8.43
N PHE A 100 -15.80 -9.94 -8.55
CA PHE A 100 -14.93 -9.52 -7.46
C PHE A 100 -15.04 -8.02 -7.14
N LEU A 101 -15.25 -7.17 -8.16
CA LEU A 101 -15.38 -5.73 -8.00
C LEU A 101 -16.61 -5.30 -7.19
N SER A 102 -17.59 -6.16 -7.02
CA SER A 102 -18.77 -5.87 -6.20
C SER A 102 -18.53 -5.99 -4.69
N ILE A 103 -17.39 -6.55 -4.25
CA ILE A 103 -17.06 -6.75 -2.85
C ILE A 103 -15.96 -5.74 -2.45
N PRO A 104 -16.08 -4.97 -1.36
CA PRO A 104 -15.01 -4.07 -0.90
C PRO A 104 -13.70 -4.83 -0.64
N ILE A 105 -12.55 -4.27 -1.09
CA ILE A 105 -11.23 -4.91 -0.98
C ILE A 105 -10.92 -5.29 0.46
N LEU A 106 -11.07 -4.34 1.40
CA LEU A 106 -10.83 -4.56 2.82
C LEU A 106 -11.67 -5.73 3.38
N LEU A 107 -12.91 -5.89 2.93
CA LEU A 107 -13.76 -7.00 3.37
C LEU A 107 -13.18 -8.35 2.94
N ILE A 108 -12.68 -8.45 1.71
CA ILE A 108 -11.99 -9.65 1.22
C ILE A 108 -10.74 -9.92 2.07
N ALA A 109 -9.93 -8.89 2.34
CA ALA A 109 -8.74 -9.00 3.16
C ALA A 109 -9.06 -9.47 4.60
N ILE A 110 -10.12 -8.95 5.22
CA ILE A 110 -10.58 -9.39 6.55
C ILE A 110 -10.99 -10.86 6.53
N ILE A 111 -11.80 -11.29 5.55
CA ILE A 111 -12.24 -12.68 5.43
C ILE A 111 -11.04 -13.62 5.32
N ILE A 112 -10.06 -13.29 4.47
CA ILE A 112 -8.87 -14.12 4.30
C ILE A 112 -8.03 -14.13 5.59
N SER A 113 -7.81 -12.97 6.21
CA SER A 113 -7.02 -12.87 7.45
C SER A 113 -7.65 -13.62 8.63
N THR A 114 -8.97 -13.71 8.71
CA THR A 114 -9.66 -14.47 9.79
C THR A 114 -9.46 -15.97 9.68
N LEU A 115 -9.07 -16.48 8.51
CA LEU A 115 -8.74 -17.90 8.31
C LEU A 115 -7.27 -18.23 8.64
N MET A 116 -6.48 -17.23 9.02
CA MET A 116 -5.05 -17.33 9.26
C MET A 116 -4.72 -16.85 10.68
N GLU A 117 -3.55 -17.23 11.20
CA GLU A 117 -3.06 -16.68 12.46
C GLU A 117 -2.71 -15.19 12.30
N PRO A 118 -3.03 -14.34 13.30
CA PRO A 118 -2.72 -12.92 13.25
C PRO A 118 -1.21 -12.66 13.12
N SER A 119 -0.79 -12.08 12.01
CA SER A 119 0.60 -11.68 11.78
C SER A 119 0.68 -10.66 10.65
N LEU A 120 1.74 -9.85 10.64
CA LEU A 120 1.99 -8.91 9.53
C LEU A 120 2.10 -9.62 8.18
N MET A 121 2.78 -10.78 8.13
CA MET A 121 2.96 -11.57 6.90
C MET A 121 1.62 -12.07 6.36
N ASN A 122 0.74 -12.56 7.21
CA ASN A 122 -0.58 -13.05 6.82
C ASN A 122 -1.50 -11.90 6.39
N ALA A 123 -1.42 -10.74 7.04
CA ALA A 123 -2.10 -9.52 6.59
C ALA A 123 -1.61 -9.05 5.21
N MET A 124 -0.31 -9.08 4.96
CA MET A 124 0.25 -8.78 3.62
C MET A 124 -0.27 -9.75 2.57
N PHE A 125 -0.32 -11.04 2.87
CA PHE A 125 -0.82 -12.06 1.94
C PHE A 125 -2.31 -11.90 1.67
N ALA A 126 -3.11 -11.64 2.70
CA ALA A 126 -4.55 -11.37 2.56
C ALA A 126 -4.83 -10.12 1.72
N THR A 127 -4.09 -9.04 1.98
CA THR A 127 -4.17 -7.78 1.22
C THR A 127 -3.75 -7.99 -0.25
N LEU A 128 -2.67 -8.75 -0.50
CA LEU A 128 -2.25 -9.10 -1.85
C LEU A 128 -3.37 -9.80 -2.63
N LEU A 129 -3.96 -10.85 -2.05
CA LEU A 129 -5.04 -11.59 -2.70
C LEU A 129 -6.30 -10.74 -2.91
N ALA A 130 -6.58 -9.81 -2.00
CA ALA A 130 -7.74 -8.92 -2.10
C ALA A 130 -7.57 -7.86 -3.20
N ILE A 131 -6.37 -7.30 -3.37
CA ILE A 131 -6.08 -6.26 -4.38
C ILE A 131 -5.92 -6.89 -5.78
N LEU A 132 -5.40 -8.10 -5.88
CA LEU A 132 -5.00 -8.72 -7.13
C LEU A 132 -6.09 -8.72 -8.22
N PRO A 133 -7.35 -9.14 -7.98
CA PRO A 133 -8.40 -9.12 -8.99
C PRO A 133 -8.68 -7.72 -9.55
N TYR A 134 -8.67 -6.71 -8.69
CA TYR A 134 -8.91 -5.32 -9.08
C TYR A 134 -7.81 -4.80 -9.99
N PHE A 135 -6.56 -5.08 -9.64
CA PHE A 135 -5.40 -4.67 -10.44
C PHE A 135 -5.42 -5.37 -11.81
N VAL A 136 -5.64 -6.68 -11.83
CA VAL A 136 -5.76 -7.48 -13.06
C VAL A 136 -6.86 -6.92 -13.97
N HIS A 137 -8.03 -6.62 -13.41
CA HIS A 137 -9.15 -6.06 -14.15
C HIS A 137 -8.81 -4.69 -14.75
N ALA A 138 -8.18 -3.79 -13.98
CA ALA A 138 -7.80 -2.46 -14.46
C ALA A 138 -6.84 -2.54 -15.65
N ILE A 139 -5.82 -3.40 -15.58
CA ILE A 139 -4.87 -3.61 -16.68
C ILE A 139 -5.53 -4.28 -17.88
N TYR A 140 -6.37 -5.30 -17.64
CA TYR A 140 -7.19 -5.92 -18.68
C TYR A 140 -8.02 -4.87 -19.44
N GLN A 141 -8.75 -4.02 -18.72
CA GLN A 141 -9.58 -2.98 -19.35
C GLN A 141 -8.75 -1.95 -20.12
N ALA A 142 -7.63 -1.50 -19.57
CA ALA A 142 -6.73 -0.56 -20.24
C ALA A 142 -6.25 -1.12 -21.60
N ILE A 143 -5.84 -2.39 -21.63
CA ILE A 143 -5.41 -3.06 -22.86
C ILE A 143 -6.58 -3.22 -23.85
N GLN A 144 -7.74 -3.65 -23.37
CA GLN A 144 -8.92 -3.82 -24.23
C GLN A 144 -9.41 -2.50 -24.84
N GLN A 145 -9.29 -1.39 -24.12
CA GLN A 145 -9.59 -0.05 -24.65
C GLN A 145 -8.57 0.37 -25.71
N GLU A 146 -7.29 0.11 -25.45
CA GLU A 146 -6.21 0.43 -26.38
C GLU A 146 -6.33 -0.36 -27.69
N LEU A 147 -6.65 -1.65 -27.62
CA LEU A 147 -6.82 -2.53 -28.78
C LEU A 147 -7.98 -2.14 -29.70
N LYS A 148 -8.94 -1.33 -29.22
CA LYS A 148 -10.09 -0.84 -30.02
C LYS A 148 -9.78 0.40 -30.85
N LYS A 149 -8.62 1.02 -30.69
CA LYS A 149 -8.25 2.23 -31.41
C LYS A 149 -7.91 1.94 -32.88
N ASP A 150 -8.28 2.85 -33.77
CA ASP A 150 -8.17 2.66 -35.22
C ASP A 150 -6.73 2.39 -35.69
N TYR A 151 -5.75 3.04 -35.11
CA TYR A 151 -4.34 2.82 -35.46
C TYR A 151 -3.86 1.39 -35.15
N VAL A 152 -4.43 0.74 -34.13
CA VAL A 152 -4.10 -0.66 -33.81
C VAL A 152 -4.65 -1.59 -34.91
N LEU A 153 -5.84 -1.27 -35.44
CA LEU A 153 -6.38 -2.01 -36.58
C LEU A 153 -5.47 -1.87 -37.82
N LEU A 154 -4.98 -0.67 -38.08
CA LEU A 154 -4.05 -0.45 -39.19
C LEU A 154 -2.76 -1.25 -39.02
N LEU A 155 -2.14 -1.23 -37.83
CA LEU A 155 -0.95 -2.03 -37.56
C LEU A 155 -1.20 -3.54 -37.71
N ARG A 156 -2.37 -4.03 -37.36
CA ARG A 156 -2.74 -5.45 -37.58
C ARG A 156 -2.91 -5.77 -39.06
N LEU A 157 -3.45 -4.85 -39.87
CA LEU A 157 -3.54 -5.01 -41.32
C LEU A 157 -2.16 -5.03 -41.97
N ASP A 158 -1.19 -4.29 -41.45
CA ASP A 158 0.22 -4.30 -41.85
C ASP A 158 0.97 -5.58 -41.44
N GLY A 159 0.31 -6.50 -40.67
CA GLY A 159 0.86 -7.80 -40.33
C GLY A 159 1.74 -7.81 -39.09
N ILE A 160 1.63 -6.79 -38.16
CA ILE A 160 2.37 -6.76 -36.91
C ILE A 160 2.00 -7.99 -36.05
N SER A 161 2.98 -8.61 -35.41
CA SER A 161 2.75 -9.72 -34.48
C SER A 161 2.14 -9.22 -33.17
N ASN A 162 1.36 -10.08 -32.48
CA ASN A 162 0.77 -9.72 -31.16
C ASN A 162 1.84 -9.34 -30.13
N TRP A 163 3.01 -9.95 -30.15
CA TRP A 163 4.12 -9.64 -29.25
C TRP A 163 4.74 -8.25 -29.55
N GLU A 164 4.92 -7.96 -30.80
CA GLU A 164 5.45 -6.66 -31.24
C GLU A 164 4.45 -5.53 -30.96
N LEU A 165 3.16 -5.76 -31.26
CA LEU A 165 2.07 -4.85 -30.92
C LEU A 165 2.03 -4.57 -29.42
N LEU A 166 2.15 -5.62 -28.58
CA LEU A 166 2.19 -5.46 -27.11
C LEU A 166 3.37 -4.59 -26.69
N LYS A 167 4.58 -4.93 -27.13
CA LYS A 167 5.81 -4.29 -26.66
C LYS A 167 5.99 -2.87 -27.19
N SER A 168 5.72 -2.64 -28.46
CA SER A 168 6.00 -1.35 -29.12
C SER A 168 4.86 -0.35 -29.02
N THR A 169 3.64 -0.81 -28.79
CA THR A 169 2.44 0.04 -28.87
C THR A 169 1.63 0.00 -27.60
N ILE A 170 1.15 -1.17 -27.18
CA ILE A 170 0.20 -1.26 -26.06
C ILE A 170 0.84 -0.87 -24.74
N LEU A 171 1.97 -1.49 -24.37
CA LEU A 171 2.64 -1.22 -23.09
C LEU A 171 3.07 0.25 -22.91
N PRO A 172 3.68 0.91 -23.91
CA PRO A 172 3.98 2.33 -23.81
C PRO A 172 2.72 3.18 -23.57
N ASN A 173 1.65 2.93 -24.32
CA ASN A 173 0.43 3.75 -24.27
C ASN A 173 -0.38 3.56 -22.95
N ILE A 174 -0.31 2.39 -22.32
CA ILE A 174 -0.96 2.15 -21.03
C ILE A 174 -0.05 2.45 -19.82
N SER A 175 1.21 2.87 -20.05
CA SER A 175 2.21 3.05 -18.98
C SER A 175 1.77 4.03 -17.90
N ALA A 176 1.09 5.11 -18.26
CA ALA A 176 0.53 6.08 -17.31
C ALA A 176 -0.58 5.44 -16.47
N ILE A 177 -1.49 4.67 -17.08
CA ILE A 177 -2.56 3.94 -16.37
C ILE A 177 -1.95 2.89 -15.45
N TYR A 178 -0.96 2.14 -15.92
CA TYR A 178 -0.26 1.13 -15.13
C TYR A 178 0.40 1.75 -13.89
N THR A 179 1.07 2.89 -14.05
CA THR A 179 1.68 3.64 -12.94
C THR A 179 0.62 4.14 -11.94
N GLN A 180 -0.52 4.61 -12.43
CA GLN A 180 -1.62 5.07 -11.60
C GLN A 180 -2.23 3.92 -10.78
N GLU A 181 -2.39 2.73 -11.38
CA GLU A 181 -2.90 1.55 -10.67
C GLU A 181 -1.91 1.02 -9.62
N ILE A 182 -0.59 1.07 -9.86
CA ILE A 182 0.43 0.78 -8.84
C ILE A 182 0.26 1.69 -7.63
N ALA A 183 0.10 2.99 -7.87
CA ALA A 183 -0.06 3.94 -6.78
C ALA A 183 -1.37 3.77 -6.03
N ARG A 184 -2.47 3.47 -6.73
CA ARG A 184 -3.75 3.12 -6.09
C ARG A 184 -3.60 1.89 -5.21
N ALA A 185 -2.96 0.83 -5.73
CA ALA A 185 -2.68 -0.38 -4.98
C ALA A 185 -1.83 -0.10 -3.73
N PHE A 186 -0.87 0.84 -3.80
CA PHE A 186 -0.04 1.22 -2.66
C PHE A 186 -0.84 1.91 -1.55
N VAL A 187 -1.72 2.85 -1.91
CA VAL A 187 -2.60 3.52 -0.94
C VAL A 187 -3.54 2.50 -0.28
N VAL A 188 -4.13 1.61 -1.08
CA VAL A 188 -5.03 0.55 -0.56
C VAL A 188 -4.25 -0.40 0.34
N ALA A 189 -3.03 -0.81 -0.05
CA ALA A 189 -2.22 -1.72 0.76
C ALA A 189 -1.84 -1.12 2.13
N ILE A 190 -1.49 0.18 2.18
CA ILE A 190 -1.26 0.88 3.46
C ILE A 190 -2.52 0.83 4.32
N LEU A 191 -3.67 1.22 3.75
CA LEU A 191 -4.93 1.27 4.50
C LEU A 191 -5.38 -0.11 4.98
N ASP A 192 -5.29 -1.13 4.14
CA ASP A 192 -5.73 -2.48 4.49
C ASP A 192 -4.81 -3.12 5.54
N ILE A 193 -3.48 -3.03 5.38
CA ILE A 193 -2.52 -3.57 6.35
C ILE A 193 -2.66 -2.87 7.71
N THR A 194 -2.77 -1.54 7.73
CA THR A 194 -2.96 -0.79 8.99
C THR A 194 -4.33 -1.08 9.61
N ALA A 195 -5.40 -1.24 8.80
CA ALA A 195 -6.72 -1.60 9.29
C ALA A 195 -6.74 -3.03 9.87
N LEU A 196 -6.12 -4.01 9.19
CA LEU A 196 -6.00 -5.38 9.70
C LEU A 196 -5.20 -5.43 11.01
N SER A 197 -4.11 -4.66 11.11
CA SER A 197 -3.33 -4.55 12.36
C SER A 197 -4.14 -3.88 13.46
N PHE A 198 -4.91 -2.84 13.14
CA PHE A 198 -5.80 -2.17 14.09
C PHE A 198 -6.86 -3.11 14.67
N ILE A 199 -7.44 -4.00 13.89
CA ILE A 199 -8.42 -5.00 14.35
C ILE A 199 -7.78 -6.30 14.87
N SER A 200 -6.47 -6.31 15.11
CA SER A 200 -5.69 -7.45 15.64
C SER A 200 -5.56 -8.65 14.71
N LEU A 201 -5.79 -8.50 13.41
CA LEU A 201 -5.57 -9.52 12.39
C LEU A 201 -4.21 -9.39 11.68
N GLY A 202 -3.49 -8.28 11.87
CA GLY A 202 -2.18 -7.98 11.29
C GLY A 202 -1.04 -8.07 12.29
N ALA A 203 -0.19 -7.03 12.31
CA ALA A 203 0.95 -6.93 13.21
C ALA A 203 0.53 -7.00 14.68
N GLN A 204 1.31 -7.72 15.49
CA GLN A 204 1.09 -7.88 16.92
C GLN A 204 2.22 -7.22 17.72
N ARG A 205 1.96 -6.87 19.00
CA ARG A 205 3.02 -6.43 19.92
C ARG A 205 4.18 -7.44 19.93
N PRO A 206 5.42 -6.98 20.01
CA PRO A 206 5.91 -5.59 20.23
C PRO A 206 6.12 -4.78 18.93
N MET A 207 5.73 -5.29 17.75
CA MET A 207 6.03 -4.69 16.45
C MET A 207 5.38 -3.29 16.32
N PRO A 208 6.16 -2.22 16.03
CA PRO A 208 5.65 -0.86 15.94
C PRO A 208 5.07 -0.52 14.55
N GLU A 209 4.23 -1.40 13.98
CA GLU A 209 3.45 -1.07 12.79
C GLU A 209 2.40 -0.01 13.16
N TRP A 210 2.17 1.00 12.29
CA TRP A 210 1.37 2.18 12.66
C TRP A 210 -0.08 1.86 13.03
N GLY A 211 -0.73 0.89 12.37
CA GLY A 211 -2.07 0.44 12.72
C GLY A 211 -2.11 -0.28 14.08
N ALA A 212 -1.11 -1.12 14.34
CA ALA A 212 -0.94 -1.78 15.65
C ALA A 212 -0.66 -0.77 16.77
N MET A 213 0.16 0.26 16.51
CA MET A 213 0.41 1.34 17.47
C MET A 213 -0.87 2.07 17.86
N ILE A 214 -1.73 2.39 16.89
CA ILE A 214 -3.03 3.02 17.14
C ILE A 214 -3.90 2.11 18.01
N LYS A 215 -4.03 0.83 17.65
CA LYS A 215 -4.82 -0.15 18.38
C LYS A 215 -4.35 -0.31 19.82
N ASP A 216 -3.05 -0.41 20.03
CA ASP A 216 -2.46 -0.63 21.35
C ASP A 216 -2.68 0.53 22.31
N SER A 217 -2.80 1.75 21.78
CA SER A 217 -2.97 2.98 22.56
C SER A 217 -4.41 3.54 22.54
N LEU A 218 -5.36 2.87 21.91
CA LEU A 218 -6.70 3.42 21.67
C LEU A 218 -7.44 3.71 23.00
N GLU A 219 -7.31 2.84 23.98
CA GLU A 219 -7.94 3.02 25.30
C GLU A 219 -7.37 4.21 26.08
N LEU A 220 -6.16 4.63 25.72
CA LEU A 220 -5.42 5.71 26.36
C LEU A 220 -5.59 7.06 25.65
N ILE A 221 -6.44 7.17 24.64
CA ILE A 221 -6.59 8.35 23.79
C ILE A 221 -6.87 9.64 24.58
N TYR A 222 -7.57 9.56 25.71
CA TYR A 222 -7.85 10.72 26.56
C TYR A 222 -6.68 11.09 27.48
N LEU A 223 -5.81 10.15 27.81
CA LEU A 223 -4.64 10.37 28.68
C LEU A 223 -3.40 10.74 27.88
N ALA A 224 -3.19 10.07 26.77
CA ALA A 224 -2.01 10.18 25.91
C ALA A 224 -2.39 10.25 24.41
N PRO A 225 -3.09 11.32 23.97
CA PRO A 225 -3.59 11.41 22.59
C PRO A 225 -2.50 11.33 21.55
N TRP A 226 -1.27 11.72 21.84
CA TRP A 226 -0.12 11.67 20.93
C TRP A 226 0.22 10.25 20.46
N THR A 227 -0.01 9.24 21.29
CA THR A 227 0.27 7.84 20.96
C THR A 227 -0.64 7.29 19.86
N VAL A 228 -1.84 7.86 19.69
CA VAL A 228 -2.81 7.52 18.64
C VAL A 228 -2.72 8.48 17.45
N LEU A 229 -2.65 9.80 17.73
CA LEU A 229 -2.69 10.81 16.68
C LEU A 229 -1.44 10.81 15.81
N LEU A 230 -0.24 10.60 16.37
CA LEU A 230 0.99 10.66 15.60
C LEU A 230 1.10 9.53 14.55
N PRO A 231 0.83 8.24 14.87
CA PRO A 231 0.76 7.21 13.83
C PRO A 231 -0.34 7.48 12.81
N GLY A 232 -1.51 7.99 13.24
CA GLY A 232 -2.59 8.39 12.33
C GLY A 232 -2.16 9.48 11.34
N PHE A 233 -1.50 10.52 11.82
CA PHE A 233 -0.92 11.57 10.96
C PHE A 233 0.17 11.02 10.03
N ALA A 234 1.00 10.07 10.48
CA ALA A 234 2.00 9.44 9.63
C ALA A 234 1.37 8.69 8.45
N ILE A 235 0.28 7.96 8.67
CA ILE A 235 -0.50 7.28 7.63
C ILE A 235 -1.05 8.30 6.63
N ILE A 236 -1.78 9.33 7.11
CA ILE A 236 -2.38 10.37 6.27
C ILE A 236 -1.31 11.07 5.43
N PHE A 237 -0.22 11.50 6.07
CA PHE A 237 0.89 12.19 5.40
C PHE A 237 1.52 11.34 4.31
N THR A 238 1.72 10.05 4.56
CA THR A 238 2.26 9.11 3.58
C THR A 238 1.34 8.94 2.37
N ILE A 239 0.05 8.80 2.60
CA ILE A 239 -0.95 8.67 1.53
C ILE A 239 -0.98 9.94 0.68
N LEU A 240 -1.01 11.13 1.30
CA LEU A 240 -1.01 12.41 0.58
C LEU A 240 0.25 12.57 -0.28
N LEU A 241 1.43 12.28 0.27
CA LEU A 241 2.68 12.33 -0.49
C LEU A 241 2.68 11.34 -1.67
N SER A 242 2.14 10.14 -1.47
CA SER A 242 2.05 9.13 -2.53
C SER A 242 1.15 9.59 -3.68
N ILE A 243 0.00 10.20 -3.37
CA ILE A 243 -0.93 10.75 -4.36
C ILE A 243 -0.28 11.90 -5.15
N ILE A 244 0.36 12.86 -4.44
CA ILE A 244 1.02 14.00 -5.08
C ILE A 244 2.15 13.53 -6.00
N PHE A 245 3.00 12.60 -5.53
CA PHE A 245 4.09 12.05 -6.31
C PHE A 245 3.60 11.34 -7.57
N THR A 246 2.56 10.53 -7.44
CA THR A 246 1.98 9.78 -8.57
C THR A 246 1.37 10.70 -9.61
N ASN A 247 0.62 11.72 -9.20
CA ASN A 247 0.04 12.68 -10.13
C ASN A 247 1.13 13.40 -10.94
N GLY A 248 2.22 13.80 -10.29
CA GLY A 248 3.37 14.40 -10.98
C GLY A 248 4.04 13.43 -11.95
N LEU A 249 4.20 12.16 -11.55
CA LEU A 249 4.81 11.13 -12.40
C LEU A 249 3.93 10.82 -13.63
N CYS A 250 2.62 10.66 -13.45
CA CYS A 250 1.69 10.42 -14.55
C CYS A 250 1.66 11.59 -15.54
N GLN A 251 1.70 12.84 -15.06
CA GLN A 251 1.80 14.01 -15.93
C GLN A 251 3.11 14.03 -16.74
N ALA A 252 4.23 13.65 -16.12
CA ALA A 252 5.51 13.56 -16.80
C ALA A 252 5.51 12.46 -17.89
N ILE A 253 4.91 11.30 -17.58
CA ILE A 253 4.77 10.19 -18.54
C ILE A 253 3.92 10.63 -19.73
N ASN A 254 2.74 11.21 -19.51
CA ASN A 254 1.85 11.64 -20.57
C ASN A 254 2.52 12.66 -21.49
N LYS A 255 3.22 13.65 -20.90
CA LYS A 255 3.95 14.67 -21.68
C LYS A 255 5.10 14.09 -22.52
N TYR A 256 5.64 12.96 -22.15
CA TYR A 256 6.71 12.29 -22.91
C TYR A 256 6.17 11.55 -24.14
N TYR A 257 4.91 11.09 -24.09
CA TYR A 257 4.29 10.33 -25.18
C TYR A 257 3.34 11.17 -26.06
N GLU A 258 3.07 12.45 -25.71
CA GLU A 258 2.46 13.47 -26.58
C GLU A 258 3.52 14.07 -27.54
#